data_b2d4ae6f820dc37ac493bb8d3589ca6b
#
_entry.id   b2d4ae6f820dc37ac493bb8d3589ca6b
#
_cell.length_a   1.000
_cell.length_b   1.000
_cell.length_c   1.000
_cell.angle_alpha   90.00
_cell.angle_beta   90.00
_cell.angle_gamma   90.00
#
_symmetry.space_group_name_H-M   'P 1'
#
loop_
_entity.id
_entity.type
_entity.pdbx_description
1 polymer ?
#
loop_
_entity_poly.entity_id
_entity_poly.type
_entity_poly.pdbx_seq_one_letter_code
_entity_poly.pdbx_strand_id
1 'polypeptide(L)'
;ILYVFCMYLYAFKYIFYLLLLLLITLLVLLSFKLLKPVEKIKINRALSGEVNTLNIDGQEFRDLNKNGQLDIYEDHRNLPRDRANDLLRKMTLEEKVGQMFHPPFILKPDLLMFLYEIAIRGNSSTESQIVFDHITHFNLYGNPSPAELAKKINSLQKTASRSRLGIPITISSDPIHEVPKGGGIASFSVDGFSKWPSQLGFAATSNPKIIREFAEIVRQEYLAVGIRTALHPMSDLALSLIHI
;
A
#
# COMPACT_ATOMS: atom_id res chain seq x y z
N ILE A 1 -52.94 27.87 10.06
CA ILE A 1 -52.96 27.17 8.77
C ILE A 1 -51.66 27.50 8.01
N LEU A 2 -51.27 28.78 7.81
CA LEU A 2 -50.08 29.18 7.08
C LEU A 2 -48.77 28.62 7.68
N TYR A 3 -48.64 28.63 8.97
CA TYR A 3 -47.45 28.11 9.71
C TYR A 3 -47.29 26.58 9.50
N VAL A 4 -48.37 25.83 9.59
CA VAL A 4 -48.36 24.38 9.34
C VAL A 4 -48.00 24.07 7.89
N PHE A 5 -48.51 24.85 6.95
CA PHE A 5 -48.16 24.71 5.51
C PHE A 5 -46.68 25.00 5.26
N CYS A 6 -46.11 26.03 5.87
CA CYS A 6 -44.66 26.31 5.78
C CYS A 6 -43.82 25.17 6.38
N MET A 7 -44.22 24.59 7.54
CA MET A 7 -43.52 23.43 8.10
C MET A 7 -43.50 22.22 7.13
N TYR A 8 -44.65 21.94 6.49
CA TYR A 8 -44.72 20.85 5.51
C TYR A 8 -43.81 21.12 4.27
N LEU A 9 -43.75 22.33 3.80
CA LEU A 9 -42.83 22.73 2.71
C LEU A 9 -41.35 22.56 3.09
N TYR A 10 -40.98 22.96 4.30
CA TYR A 10 -39.62 22.75 4.80
C TYR A 10 -39.29 21.25 4.96
N ALA A 11 -40.20 20.46 5.58
CA ALA A 11 -40.00 19.03 5.72
C ALA A 11 -39.87 18.33 4.36
N PHE A 12 -40.70 18.70 3.37
CA PHE A 12 -40.63 18.17 2.02
C PHE A 12 -39.31 18.52 1.33
N LYS A 13 -38.81 19.74 1.50
CA LYS A 13 -37.51 20.17 0.98
C LYS A 13 -36.35 19.36 1.58
N TYR A 14 -36.35 19.12 2.89
CA TYR A 14 -35.33 18.30 3.55
C TYR A 14 -35.39 16.84 3.09
N ILE A 15 -36.59 16.25 3.00
CA ILE A 15 -36.78 14.89 2.48
C ILE A 15 -36.27 14.80 1.02
N PHE A 16 -36.59 15.78 0.19
CA PHE A 16 -36.10 15.82 -1.19
C PHE A 16 -34.55 15.84 -1.28
N TYR A 17 -33.88 16.69 -0.47
CA TYR A 17 -32.42 16.73 -0.45
C TYR A 17 -31.81 15.42 0.09
N LEU A 18 -32.44 14.80 1.08
CA LEU A 18 -32.00 13.51 1.60
C LEU A 18 -32.09 12.41 0.53
N LEU A 19 -33.21 12.35 -0.19
CA LEU A 19 -33.41 11.40 -1.28
C LEU A 19 -32.45 11.65 -2.45
N LEU A 20 -32.19 12.92 -2.78
CA LEU A 20 -31.23 13.29 -3.81
C LEU A 20 -29.80 12.86 -3.40
N LEU A 21 -29.41 13.09 -2.17
CA LEU A 21 -28.12 12.66 -1.63
C LEU A 21 -28.00 11.13 -1.65
N LEU A 22 -29.06 10.42 -1.27
CA LEU A 22 -29.11 8.95 -1.31
C LEU A 22 -28.97 8.44 -2.76
N LEU A 23 -29.64 9.07 -3.71
CA LEU A 23 -29.53 8.72 -5.13
C LEU A 23 -28.12 8.95 -5.68
N ILE A 24 -27.51 10.08 -5.34
CA ILE A 24 -26.13 10.38 -5.75
C ILE A 24 -25.16 9.35 -5.17
N THR A 25 -25.28 9.02 -3.88
CA THR A 25 -24.45 7.99 -3.25
C THR A 25 -24.64 6.63 -3.90
N LEU A 26 -25.88 6.25 -4.22
CA LEU A 26 -26.17 4.99 -4.91
C LEU A 26 -25.57 4.96 -6.32
N LEU A 27 -25.66 6.04 -7.08
CA LEU A 27 -25.07 6.16 -8.42
C LEU A 27 -23.53 6.10 -8.36
N VAL A 28 -22.92 6.74 -7.37
CA VAL A 28 -21.48 6.64 -7.13
C VAL A 28 -21.09 5.21 -6.82
N LEU A 29 -21.76 4.53 -5.90
CA LEU A 29 -21.48 3.12 -5.55
C LEU A 29 -21.68 2.18 -6.75
N LEU A 30 -22.69 2.44 -7.58
CA LEU A 30 -22.94 1.65 -8.80
C LEU A 30 -21.84 1.86 -9.84
N SER A 31 -21.37 3.10 -10.03
CA SER A 31 -20.26 3.41 -10.93
C SER A 31 -18.98 2.66 -10.51
N PHE A 32 -18.66 2.60 -9.22
CA PHE A 32 -17.56 1.80 -8.71
C PHE A 32 -17.67 0.31 -9.05
N LYS A 33 -18.87 -0.27 -8.90
CA LYS A 33 -19.09 -1.69 -9.25
C LYS A 33 -18.90 -1.97 -10.74
N LEU A 34 -19.29 -1.03 -11.61
CA LEU A 34 -19.20 -1.18 -13.07
C LEU A 34 -17.79 -0.93 -13.60
N LEU A 35 -17.02 -0.03 -12.98
CA LEU A 35 -15.67 0.33 -13.44
C LEU A 35 -14.60 -0.70 -13.07
N LYS A 36 -14.72 -1.37 -11.90
CA LYS A 36 -13.74 -2.40 -11.46
C LYS A 36 -13.50 -3.54 -12.45
N PRO A 37 -14.53 -4.15 -13.09
CA PRO A 37 -14.29 -5.19 -14.09
C PRO A 37 -13.55 -4.68 -15.32
N VAL A 38 -13.84 -3.45 -15.76
CA VAL A 38 -13.18 -2.82 -16.92
C VAL A 38 -11.71 -2.54 -16.61
N GLU A 39 -11.40 -2.03 -15.42
CA GLU A 39 -10.03 -1.82 -14.96
C GLU A 39 -9.25 -3.14 -14.92
N LYS A 40 -9.84 -4.19 -14.34
CA LYS A 40 -9.23 -5.52 -14.29
C LYS A 40 -8.90 -6.09 -15.68
N ILE A 41 -9.79 -5.88 -16.65
CA ILE A 41 -9.54 -6.28 -18.05
C ILE A 41 -8.37 -5.50 -18.63
N LYS A 42 -8.32 -4.18 -18.44
CA LYS A 42 -7.21 -3.33 -18.91
C LYS A 42 -5.88 -3.78 -18.30
N ILE A 43 -5.83 -4.00 -16.99
CA ILE A 43 -4.66 -4.50 -16.27
C ILE A 43 -4.19 -5.84 -16.88
N ASN A 44 -5.09 -6.82 -17.00
CA ASN A 44 -4.74 -8.13 -17.54
C ASN A 44 -4.23 -8.10 -18.99
N ARG A 45 -4.70 -7.15 -19.80
CA ARG A 45 -4.20 -6.95 -21.18
C ARG A 45 -2.83 -6.29 -21.24
N ALA A 46 -2.51 -5.44 -20.26
CA ALA A 46 -1.23 -4.73 -20.19
C ALA A 46 -0.10 -5.57 -19.58
N LEU A 47 -0.47 -6.60 -18.79
CA LEU A 47 0.50 -7.50 -18.17
C LEU A 47 1.14 -8.41 -19.21
N SER A 48 2.46 -8.60 -19.07
CA SER A 48 3.22 -9.64 -19.77
C SER A 48 2.85 -11.05 -19.26
N GLY A 49 3.41 -12.07 -19.88
CA GLY A 49 3.27 -13.48 -19.43
C GLY A 49 3.77 -13.73 -18.00
N GLU A 50 3.59 -14.95 -17.54
CA GLU A 50 4.18 -15.39 -16.27
C GLU A 50 5.71 -15.38 -16.36
N VAL A 51 6.37 -15.24 -15.22
CA VAL A 51 7.84 -15.27 -15.14
C VAL A 51 8.32 -16.70 -15.31
N ASN A 52 9.21 -16.91 -16.27
CA ASN A 52 9.86 -18.20 -16.49
C ASN A 52 11.04 -18.38 -15.53
N THR A 53 11.43 -19.63 -15.32
CA THR A 53 12.67 -19.98 -14.62
C THR A 53 13.71 -20.39 -15.65
N LEU A 54 14.90 -19.79 -15.55
CA LEU A 54 16.08 -20.15 -16.32
C LEU A 54 16.98 -21.03 -15.43
N ASN A 55 17.48 -22.14 -15.98
CA ASN A 55 18.45 -22.97 -15.30
C ASN A 55 19.83 -22.73 -15.94
N ILE A 56 20.73 -22.12 -15.21
CA ILE A 56 22.08 -21.79 -15.67
C ILE A 56 23.07 -22.40 -14.67
N ASP A 57 23.93 -23.28 -15.15
CA ASP A 57 24.92 -23.97 -14.32
C ASP A 57 24.35 -24.69 -13.09
N GLY A 58 23.15 -25.26 -13.22
CA GLY A 58 22.45 -25.93 -12.14
C GLY A 58 21.79 -25.02 -11.11
N GLN A 59 21.77 -23.71 -11.36
CA GLN A 59 21.08 -22.73 -10.50
C GLN A 59 19.83 -22.18 -11.21
N GLU A 60 18.78 -21.91 -10.44
CA GLU A 60 17.54 -21.36 -10.95
C GLU A 60 17.51 -19.83 -10.81
N PHE A 61 17.17 -19.15 -11.91
CA PHE A 61 17.00 -17.71 -12.00
C PHE A 61 15.63 -17.39 -12.56
N ARG A 62 15.10 -16.23 -12.19
CA ARG A 62 13.81 -15.74 -12.70
C ARG A 62 14.06 -14.82 -13.89
N ASP A 63 13.50 -15.17 -15.04
CA ASP A 63 13.47 -14.32 -16.23
C ASP A 63 12.37 -13.25 -16.06
N LEU A 64 12.72 -12.15 -15.41
CA LEU A 64 11.76 -11.14 -14.98
C LEU A 64 11.22 -10.32 -16.16
N ASN A 65 12.04 -10.07 -17.19
CA ASN A 65 11.62 -9.35 -18.38
C ASN A 65 11.12 -10.24 -19.52
N LYS A 66 11.15 -11.55 -19.33
CA LYS A 66 10.62 -12.60 -20.25
C LYS A 66 11.33 -12.61 -21.62
N ASN A 67 12.63 -12.28 -21.65
CA ASN A 67 13.43 -12.28 -22.87
C ASN A 67 14.15 -13.62 -23.15
N GLY A 68 14.07 -14.58 -22.22
CA GLY A 68 14.70 -15.89 -22.32
C GLY A 68 16.20 -15.89 -22.05
N GLN A 69 16.77 -14.81 -21.53
CA GLN A 69 18.19 -14.67 -21.21
C GLN A 69 18.35 -14.23 -19.75
N LEU A 70 19.45 -14.61 -19.12
CA LEU A 70 19.77 -14.13 -17.78
C LEU A 70 20.44 -12.77 -17.85
N ASP A 71 19.70 -11.74 -17.53
CA ASP A 71 20.23 -10.37 -17.44
C ASP A 71 20.99 -10.14 -16.12
N ILE A 72 21.89 -9.15 -16.10
CA ILE A 72 22.67 -8.83 -14.90
C ILE A 72 21.77 -8.49 -13.72
N TYR A 73 20.66 -7.76 -13.93
CA TYR A 73 19.77 -7.38 -12.83
C TYR A 73 18.98 -8.56 -12.24
N GLU A 74 18.82 -9.66 -12.99
CA GLU A 74 18.13 -10.87 -12.57
C GLU A 74 19.05 -11.83 -11.80
N ASP A 75 20.35 -11.77 -12.10
CA ASP A 75 21.35 -12.63 -11.50
C ASP A 75 21.76 -12.13 -10.11
N HIS A 76 21.26 -12.82 -9.08
CA HIS A 76 21.52 -12.49 -7.67
C HIS A 76 22.98 -12.66 -7.24
N ARG A 77 23.84 -13.28 -8.04
CA ARG A 77 25.29 -13.42 -7.80
C ARG A 77 26.04 -12.11 -8.04
N ASN A 78 25.48 -11.22 -8.86
CA ASN A 78 26.04 -9.90 -9.11
C ASN A 78 25.83 -8.95 -7.93
N LEU A 79 26.72 -7.99 -7.77
CA LEU A 79 26.60 -6.96 -6.73
C LEU A 79 25.31 -6.15 -6.92
N PRO A 80 24.63 -5.76 -5.84
CA PRO A 80 23.38 -4.99 -5.92
C PRO A 80 23.52 -3.72 -6.78
N ARG A 81 24.66 -3.05 -6.75
CA ARG A 81 24.94 -1.86 -7.55
C ARG A 81 24.95 -2.16 -9.05
N ASP A 82 25.57 -3.27 -9.45
CA ASP A 82 25.65 -3.64 -10.87
C ASP A 82 24.29 -4.06 -11.40
N ARG A 83 23.52 -4.80 -10.59
CA ARG A 83 22.15 -5.16 -10.87
C ARG A 83 21.25 -3.93 -11.02
N ALA A 84 21.37 -2.96 -10.12
CA ALA A 84 20.63 -1.71 -10.20
C ALA A 84 20.99 -0.88 -11.43
N ASN A 85 22.29 -0.80 -11.79
CA ASN A 85 22.76 -0.09 -12.96
C ASN A 85 22.27 -0.74 -14.27
N ASP A 86 22.22 -2.06 -14.33
CA ASP A 86 21.70 -2.77 -15.50
C ASP A 86 20.18 -2.53 -15.65
N LEU A 87 19.41 -2.68 -14.56
CA LEU A 87 17.98 -2.40 -14.54
C LEU A 87 17.70 -0.95 -14.97
N LEU A 88 18.45 0.02 -14.43
CA LEU A 88 18.27 1.44 -14.75
C LEU A 88 18.49 1.75 -16.25
N ARG A 89 19.42 1.04 -16.92
CA ARG A 89 19.62 1.16 -18.38
C ARG A 89 18.46 0.61 -19.20
N LYS A 90 17.74 -0.38 -18.66
CA LYS A 90 16.59 -1.02 -19.32
C LYS A 90 15.27 -0.26 -19.10
N MET A 91 15.20 0.58 -18.07
CA MET A 91 14.00 1.35 -17.71
C MET A 91 13.76 2.52 -18.67
N THR A 92 12.48 2.73 -19.02
CA THR A 92 12.00 3.95 -19.68
C THR A 92 12.00 5.13 -18.71
N LEU A 93 11.78 6.34 -19.23
CA LEU A 93 11.65 7.54 -18.38
C LEU A 93 10.46 7.43 -17.44
N GLU A 94 9.31 6.96 -17.94
CA GLU A 94 8.08 6.77 -17.16
C GLU A 94 8.30 5.77 -16.03
N GLU A 95 8.97 4.66 -16.29
CA GLU A 95 9.31 3.68 -15.25
C GLU A 95 10.26 4.26 -14.20
N LYS A 96 11.22 5.09 -14.59
CA LYS A 96 12.09 5.79 -13.62
C LYS A 96 11.32 6.78 -12.77
N VAL A 97 10.40 7.54 -13.38
CA VAL A 97 9.54 8.48 -12.67
C VAL A 97 8.63 7.74 -11.68
N GLY A 98 8.05 6.61 -12.08
CA GLY A 98 7.23 5.78 -11.20
C GLY A 98 7.95 5.33 -9.92
N GLN A 99 9.27 5.09 -9.99
CA GLN A 99 10.07 4.73 -8.80
C GLN A 99 10.23 5.87 -7.79
N MET A 100 9.95 7.12 -8.17
CA MET A 100 10.07 8.28 -7.29
C MET A 100 8.81 8.53 -6.44
N PHE A 101 7.72 7.79 -6.69
CA PHE A 101 6.48 7.92 -5.95
C PHE A 101 6.33 6.85 -4.88
N HIS A 102 5.72 7.23 -3.77
CA HIS A 102 5.48 6.37 -2.61
C HIS A 102 4.06 6.63 -2.05
N PRO A 103 3.01 6.32 -2.83
CA PRO A 103 1.62 6.57 -2.42
C PRO A 103 1.16 5.61 -1.32
N PRO A 104 0.03 5.92 -0.66
CA PRO A 104 -0.58 5.02 0.29
C PRO A 104 -1.07 3.71 -0.37
N PHE A 105 -0.81 2.58 0.30
CA PHE A 105 -1.43 1.28 0.08
C PHE A 105 -2.52 1.10 1.13
N ILE A 106 -3.78 1.31 0.75
CA ILE A 106 -4.89 1.30 1.68
C ILE A 106 -5.57 -0.07 1.64
N LEU A 107 -5.63 -0.73 2.79
CA LEU A 107 -6.28 -2.02 2.95
C LEU A 107 -7.24 -1.98 4.14
N LYS A 108 -8.53 -2.31 3.91
CA LYS A 108 -9.61 -2.17 4.89
C LYS A 108 -9.74 -0.73 5.42
N PRO A 109 -10.02 0.24 4.56
CA PRO A 109 -10.25 1.60 4.99
C PRO A 109 -11.51 1.69 5.86
N ASP A 110 -11.48 2.56 6.87
CA ASP A 110 -12.71 3.07 7.46
C ASP A 110 -13.45 4.00 6.46
N LEU A 111 -14.64 4.45 6.83
CA LEU A 111 -15.44 5.30 5.94
C LEU A 111 -14.70 6.59 5.54
N LEU A 112 -13.99 7.22 6.46
CA LEU A 112 -13.28 8.47 6.20
C LEU A 112 -12.08 8.26 5.28
N MET A 113 -11.32 7.20 5.51
CA MET A 113 -10.21 6.79 4.65
C MET A 113 -10.70 6.37 3.25
N PHE A 114 -11.85 5.71 3.17
CA PHE A 114 -12.48 5.35 1.90
C PHE A 114 -12.89 6.61 1.09
N LEU A 115 -13.49 7.62 1.75
CA LEU A 115 -13.84 8.88 1.10
C LEU A 115 -12.59 9.66 0.65
N TYR A 116 -11.55 9.67 1.49
CA TYR A 116 -10.25 10.24 1.13
C TYR A 116 -9.64 9.55 -0.09
N GLU A 117 -9.65 8.22 -0.13
CA GLU A 117 -9.15 7.44 -1.27
C GLU A 117 -9.86 7.82 -2.57
N ILE A 118 -11.20 7.92 -2.54
CA ILE A 118 -11.98 8.36 -3.69
C ILE A 118 -11.62 9.78 -4.13
N ALA A 119 -11.49 10.71 -3.20
CA ALA A 119 -11.24 12.13 -3.48
C ALA A 119 -9.84 12.37 -4.06
N ILE A 120 -8.82 11.66 -3.58
CA ILE A 120 -7.42 11.92 -3.93
C ILE A 120 -6.92 11.02 -5.05
N ARG A 121 -7.26 9.73 -5.02
CA ARG A 121 -6.75 8.72 -5.95
C ARG A 121 -7.69 8.45 -7.13
N GLY A 122 -8.90 9.01 -7.10
CA GLY A 122 -9.94 8.61 -8.04
C GLY A 122 -10.26 7.11 -7.86
N ASN A 123 -10.48 6.40 -8.95
CA ASN A 123 -10.77 4.96 -8.95
C ASN A 123 -9.55 4.08 -9.26
N SER A 124 -8.32 4.62 -9.20
CA SER A 124 -7.13 3.85 -9.56
C SER A 124 -6.78 2.85 -8.46
N SER A 125 -6.82 1.57 -8.78
CA SER A 125 -6.38 0.51 -7.85
C SER A 125 -4.85 0.49 -7.71
N THR A 126 -4.34 -0.14 -6.64
CA THR A 126 -2.90 -0.35 -6.47
C THR A 126 -2.31 -1.17 -7.63
N GLU A 127 -3.05 -2.15 -8.12
CA GLU A 127 -2.68 -2.92 -9.32
C GLU A 127 -2.55 -2.02 -10.57
N SER A 128 -3.46 -1.06 -10.74
CA SER A 128 -3.41 -0.07 -11.83
C SER A 128 -2.16 0.80 -11.72
N GLN A 129 -1.84 1.28 -10.53
CA GLN A 129 -0.64 2.08 -10.27
C GLN A 129 0.65 1.31 -10.57
N ILE A 130 0.71 0.01 -10.24
CA ILE A 130 1.85 -0.84 -10.57
C ILE A 130 2.01 -0.96 -12.10
N VAL A 131 0.90 -1.16 -12.83
CA VAL A 131 0.95 -1.52 -14.25
C VAL A 131 1.07 -0.30 -15.16
N PHE A 132 0.37 0.79 -14.86
CA PHE A 132 0.29 1.95 -15.74
C PHE A 132 1.13 3.15 -15.27
N ASP A 133 1.26 3.32 -13.93
CA ASP A 133 2.06 4.40 -13.37
C ASP A 133 3.47 3.94 -12.96
N HIS A 134 3.76 2.63 -13.12
CA HIS A 134 5.06 1.98 -12.83
C HIS A 134 5.54 2.20 -11.39
N ILE A 135 4.61 2.41 -10.44
CA ILE A 135 4.91 2.63 -9.03
C ILE A 135 5.17 1.28 -8.36
N THR A 136 6.28 1.19 -7.63
CA THR A 136 6.69 -0.04 -6.92
C THR A 136 6.84 0.13 -5.42
N HIS A 137 6.74 1.34 -4.90
CA HIS A 137 6.87 1.64 -3.48
C HIS A 137 5.53 2.16 -2.94
N PHE A 138 5.06 1.57 -1.83
CA PHE A 138 3.77 1.93 -1.23
C PHE A 138 3.88 1.93 0.29
N ASN A 139 3.21 2.89 0.95
CA ASN A 139 3.10 2.89 2.41
C ASN A 139 1.77 2.30 2.87
N LEU A 140 1.81 1.40 3.84
CA LEU A 140 0.63 0.70 4.36
C LEU A 140 -0.26 1.63 5.18
N TYR A 141 -1.57 1.62 4.87
CA TYR A 141 -2.63 2.29 5.62
C TYR A 141 -3.81 1.34 5.86
N GLY A 142 -4.56 1.58 6.93
CA GLY A 142 -5.73 0.79 7.30
C GLY A 142 -5.42 -0.32 8.32
N ASN A 143 -6.41 -1.17 8.57
CA ASN A 143 -6.39 -2.17 9.65
C ASN A 143 -6.59 -3.60 9.15
N PRO A 144 -5.79 -4.12 8.23
CA PRO A 144 -5.90 -5.51 7.80
C PRO A 144 -5.39 -6.46 8.90
N SER A 145 -5.92 -7.69 8.93
CA SER A 145 -5.26 -8.76 9.67
C SER A 145 -3.95 -9.18 8.97
N PRO A 146 -2.96 -9.78 9.69
CA PRO A 146 -1.73 -10.24 9.08
C PRO A 146 -1.93 -11.18 7.89
N ALA A 147 -2.89 -12.08 7.97
CA ALA A 147 -3.22 -13.01 6.89
C ALA A 147 -3.77 -12.30 5.63
N GLU A 148 -4.64 -11.31 5.81
CA GLU A 148 -5.18 -10.52 4.69
C GLU A 148 -4.10 -9.65 4.06
N LEU A 149 -3.23 -9.06 4.88
CA LEU A 149 -2.10 -8.27 4.45
C LEU A 149 -1.14 -9.11 3.59
N ALA A 150 -0.70 -10.25 4.11
CA ALA A 150 0.18 -11.18 3.39
C ALA A 150 -0.45 -11.64 2.06
N LYS A 151 -1.73 -12.04 2.07
CA LYS A 151 -2.46 -12.44 0.86
C LYS A 151 -2.51 -11.33 -0.19
N LYS A 152 -2.80 -10.10 0.23
CA LYS A 152 -2.88 -8.95 -0.69
C LYS A 152 -1.50 -8.59 -1.23
N ILE A 153 -0.47 -8.52 -0.39
CA ILE A 153 0.90 -8.23 -0.83
C ILE A 153 1.37 -9.30 -1.82
N ASN A 154 1.13 -10.59 -1.57
CA ASN A 154 1.47 -11.65 -2.51
C ASN A 154 0.76 -11.49 -3.86
N SER A 155 -0.51 -11.08 -3.85
CA SER A 155 -1.25 -10.76 -5.08
C SER A 155 -0.62 -9.61 -5.87
N LEU A 156 -0.21 -8.54 -5.18
CA LEU A 156 0.45 -7.39 -5.80
C LEU A 156 1.84 -7.76 -6.33
N GLN A 157 2.61 -8.58 -5.60
CA GLN A 157 3.89 -9.11 -6.08
C GLN A 157 3.72 -9.94 -7.36
N LYS A 158 2.65 -10.74 -7.44
CA LYS A 158 2.32 -11.48 -8.66
C LYS A 158 1.99 -10.52 -9.82
N THR A 159 1.26 -9.45 -9.56
CA THR A 159 0.99 -8.41 -10.57
C THR A 159 2.28 -7.74 -11.02
N ALA A 160 3.13 -7.32 -10.09
CA ALA A 160 4.41 -6.68 -10.37
C ALA A 160 5.36 -7.58 -11.16
N SER A 161 5.45 -8.87 -10.84
CA SER A 161 6.29 -9.82 -11.56
C SER A 161 5.87 -10.00 -13.04
N ARG A 162 4.61 -9.72 -13.37
CA ARG A 162 4.08 -9.76 -14.73
C ARG A 162 4.18 -8.43 -15.47
N SER A 163 4.67 -7.37 -14.84
CA SER A 163 5.02 -6.13 -15.53
C SER A 163 6.26 -6.31 -16.43
N ARG A 164 6.55 -5.34 -17.28
CA ARG A 164 7.61 -5.45 -18.31
C ARG A 164 8.99 -5.86 -17.77
N LEU A 165 9.42 -5.28 -16.66
CA LEU A 165 10.72 -5.57 -16.03
C LEU A 165 10.62 -6.43 -14.77
N GLY A 166 9.40 -6.78 -14.35
CA GLY A 166 9.17 -7.62 -13.17
C GLY A 166 9.69 -7.05 -11.86
N ILE A 167 9.83 -5.73 -11.76
CA ILE A 167 10.34 -5.06 -10.54
C ILE A 167 9.39 -5.35 -9.39
N PRO A 168 9.86 -5.96 -8.27
CA PRO A 168 9.01 -6.28 -7.14
C PRO A 168 8.54 -5.00 -6.43
N ILE A 169 7.35 -5.08 -5.80
CA ILE A 169 6.89 -3.99 -4.95
C ILE A 169 7.58 -4.02 -3.59
N THR A 170 7.77 -2.84 -3.02
CA THR A 170 8.24 -2.61 -1.66
C THR A 170 7.13 -1.97 -0.85
N ILE A 171 6.71 -2.64 0.22
CA ILE A 171 5.74 -2.10 1.17
C ILE A 171 6.49 -1.59 2.39
N SER A 172 6.24 -0.33 2.72
CA SER A 172 6.68 0.30 3.97
C SER A 172 5.52 0.36 4.97
N SER A 173 5.84 0.53 6.23
CA SER A 173 4.89 0.76 7.30
C SER A 173 5.46 1.67 8.37
N ASP A 174 4.61 2.53 8.89
CA ASP A 174 4.82 3.20 10.16
C ASP A 174 4.82 2.18 11.32
N PRO A 175 5.23 2.56 12.55
CA PRO A 175 5.36 1.63 13.67
C PRO A 175 4.02 1.10 14.17
N ILE A 176 3.52 0.00 13.60
CA ILE A 176 2.23 -0.63 13.94
C ILE A 176 2.23 -1.35 15.28
N HIS A 177 3.40 -1.59 15.87
CA HIS A 177 3.57 -2.32 17.14
C HIS A 177 3.34 -1.45 18.37
N GLU A 178 3.45 -0.14 18.21
CA GLU A 178 3.42 0.86 19.29
C GLU A 178 2.10 1.61 19.38
N VAL A 179 1.23 1.50 18.36
CA VAL A 179 0.00 2.29 18.28
C VAL A 179 -1.17 1.55 18.92
N PRO A 180 -1.89 2.18 19.88
CA PRO A 180 -3.11 1.62 20.43
C PRO A 180 -4.22 1.51 19.38
N LYS A 181 -5.16 0.57 19.57
CA LYS A 181 -6.37 0.48 18.75
C LYS A 181 -7.13 1.79 18.73
N GLY A 182 -7.51 2.23 17.55
CA GLY A 182 -8.55 3.25 17.35
C GLY A 182 -8.04 4.68 17.49
N GLY A 183 -7.41 5.20 16.48
CA GLY A 183 -6.96 6.59 16.48
C GLY A 183 -6.93 7.23 15.10
N GLY A 184 -8.07 7.75 14.63
CA GLY A 184 -8.12 8.72 13.53
C GLY A 184 -7.76 8.20 12.14
N ILE A 185 -7.62 9.13 11.19
CA ILE A 185 -7.38 8.90 9.75
C ILE A 185 -6.06 8.15 9.50
N ALA A 186 -5.08 8.29 10.40
CA ALA A 186 -3.77 7.64 10.34
C ALA A 186 -3.67 6.41 11.25
N SER A 187 -4.77 5.70 11.48
CA SER A 187 -4.75 4.50 12.32
C SER A 187 -4.00 3.36 11.63
N PHE A 188 -2.78 3.11 12.08
CA PHE A 188 -1.91 2.01 11.63
C PHE A 188 -1.97 0.80 12.57
N SER A 189 -2.99 0.71 13.41
CA SER A 189 -3.14 -0.40 14.35
C SER A 189 -3.56 -1.66 13.63
N VAL A 190 -2.63 -2.53 13.34
CA VAL A 190 -2.92 -3.85 12.77
C VAL A 190 -3.09 -4.86 13.91
N ASP A 191 -4.29 -5.44 14.02
CA ASP A 191 -4.53 -6.54 14.96
C ASP A 191 -3.74 -7.79 14.54
N GLY A 192 -3.19 -8.50 15.55
CA GLY A 192 -2.45 -9.74 15.32
C GLY A 192 -0.95 -9.60 15.23
N PHE A 193 -0.41 -8.38 15.42
CA PHE A 193 1.00 -8.13 15.65
C PHE A 193 1.29 -7.99 17.15
N SER A 194 2.51 -8.24 17.58
CA SER A 194 2.95 -8.01 18.95
C SER A 194 2.79 -6.53 19.32
N LYS A 195 2.49 -6.24 20.58
CA LYS A 195 2.28 -4.89 21.09
C LYS A 195 3.36 -4.53 22.09
N TRP A 196 3.93 -3.37 21.90
CA TRP A 196 5.10 -2.87 22.61
C TRP A 196 4.88 -1.44 23.09
N PRO A 197 5.62 -0.96 24.09
CA PRO A 197 5.54 0.45 24.48
C PRO A 197 6.10 1.38 23.39
N SER A 198 5.73 2.65 23.46
CA SER A 198 6.32 3.70 22.62
C SER A 198 7.82 3.89 22.93
N GLN A 199 8.52 4.68 22.09
CA GLN A 199 9.95 4.97 22.28
C GLN A 199 10.24 5.53 23.67
N LEU A 200 9.37 6.38 24.23
CA LEU A 200 9.51 6.89 25.60
C LEU A 200 9.40 5.78 26.65
N GLY A 201 8.49 4.82 26.43
CA GLY A 201 8.37 3.64 27.29
C GLY A 201 9.61 2.76 27.25
N PHE A 202 10.18 2.53 26.07
CA PHE A 202 11.46 1.82 25.92
C PHE A 202 12.61 2.56 26.61
N ALA A 203 12.71 3.87 26.40
CA ALA A 203 13.73 4.70 27.03
C ALA A 203 13.66 4.63 28.58
N ALA A 204 12.45 4.63 29.14
CA ALA A 204 12.24 4.50 30.58
C ALA A 204 12.77 3.20 31.16
N THR A 205 12.89 2.13 30.37
CA THR A 205 13.50 0.86 30.85
C THR A 205 15.01 0.95 31.03
N SER A 206 15.68 1.89 30.39
CA SER A 206 17.15 2.00 30.32
C SER A 206 17.85 0.70 29.92
N ASN A 207 17.17 -0.18 29.17
CA ASN A 207 17.66 -1.51 28.81
C ASN A 207 17.74 -1.70 27.29
N PRO A 208 18.91 -1.48 26.68
CA PRO A 208 19.09 -1.65 25.22
C PRO A 208 18.82 -3.08 24.71
N LYS A 209 18.88 -4.11 25.57
CA LYS A 209 18.60 -5.50 25.16
C LYS A 209 17.13 -5.67 24.78
N ILE A 210 16.21 -5.07 25.52
CA ILE A 210 14.77 -5.12 25.21
C ILE A 210 14.49 -4.47 23.86
N ILE A 211 15.17 -3.37 23.56
CA ILE A 211 15.01 -2.68 22.25
C ILE A 211 15.50 -3.59 21.11
N ARG A 212 16.58 -4.32 21.32
CA ARG A 212 17.09 -5.28 20.32
C ARG A 212 16.13 -6.44 20.11
N GLU A 213 15.56 -7.00 21.17
CA GLU A 213 14.55 -8.06 21.09
C GLU A 213 13.29 -7.56 20.35
N PHE A 214 12.82 -6.38 20.69
CA PHE A 214 11.73 -5.72 19.98
C PHE A 214 12.02 -5.60 18.48
N ALA A 215 13.16 -5.05 18.10
CA ALA A 215 13.53 -4.86 16.70
C ALA A 215 13.59 -6.20 15.94
N GLU A 216 14.07 -7.26 16.56
CA GLU A 216 14.13 -8.59 15.94
C GLU A 216 12.73 -9.19 15.75
N ILE A 217 11.82 -9.03 16.71
CA ILE A 217 10.44 -9.48 16.60
C ILE A 217 9.71 -8.69 15.48
N VAL A 218 9.84 -7.37 15.47
CA VAL A 218 9.29 -6.52 14.41
C VAL A 218 9.80 -6.96 13.04
N ARG A 219 11.09 -7.22 12.91
CA ARG A 219 11.69 -7.70 11.66
C ARG A 219 11.05 -9.01 11.19
N GLN A 220 10.86 -9.96 12.09
CA GLN A 220 10.25 -11.26 11.76
C GLN A 220 8.79 -11.10 11.35
N GLU A 221 8.01 -10.34 12.10
CA GLU A 221 6.60 -10.11 11.82
C GLU A 221 6.40 -9.34 10.49
N TYR A 222 7.21 -8.32 10.23
CA TYR A 222 7.17 -7.59 8.95
C TYR A 222 7.51 -8.48 7.76
N LEU A 223 8.57 -9.28 7.88
CA LEU A 223 8.94 -10.20 6.82
C LEU A 223 7.85 -11.26 6.55
N ALA A 224 7.19 -11.75 7.61
CA ALA A 224 6.13 -12.75 7.49
C ALA A 224 4.93 -12.26 6.66
N VAL A 225 4.62 -10.97 6.72
CA VAL A 225 3.51 -10.38 5.95
C VAL A 225 3.94 -9.69 4.66
N GLY A 226 5.24 -9.57 4.39
CA GLY A 226 5.77 -8.98 3.16
C GLY A 226 6.13 -7.49 3.26
N ILE A 227 6.11 -6.87 4.44
CA ILE A 227 6.65 -5.52 4.66
C ILE A 227 8.17 -5.58 4.60
N ARG A 228 8.80 -4.68 3.85
CA ARG A 228 10.26 -4.67 3.60
C ARG A 228 10.95 -3.39 4.03
N THR A 229 10.19 -2.35 4.36
CA THR A 229 10.73 -1.06 4.80
C THR A 229 9.99 -0.63 6.07
N ALA A 230 10.76 -0.33 7.11
CA ALA A 230 10.25 0.25 8.33
C ALA A 230 10.46 1.78 8.29
N LEU A 231 9.39 2.57 8.47
CA LEU A 231 9.46 4.02 8.61
C LEU A 231 9.67 4.39 10.09
N HIS A 232 10.58 3.72 10.72
CA HIS A 232 10.97 3.89 12.12
C HIS A 232 12.38 3.32 12.39
N PRO A 233 13.04 3.58 13.55
CA PRO A 233 12.47 4.29 14.69
C PRO A 233 12.28 5.78 14.44
N MET A 234 11.25 6.36 15.06
CA MET A 234 11.07 7.81 15.14
C MET A 234 12.12 8.36 16.09
N SER A 235 12.89 9.33 15.64
CA SER A 235 13.97 9.93 16.45
C SER A 235 13.68 11.38 16.85
N ASP A 236 12.43 11.81 16.75
CA ASP A 236 11.98 13.14 17.09
C ASP A 236 12.13 13.39 18.59
N LEU A 237 12.91 14.42 18.93
CA LEU A 237 13.12 14.83 20.34
C LEU A 237 12.07 15.82 20.81
N ALA A 238 11.38 16.52 19.88
CA ALA A 238 10.35 17.49 20.19
C ALA A 238 8.97 16.92 19.85
N LEU A 239 8.12 16.78 20.85
CA LEU A 239 6.74 16.28 20.69
C LEU A 239 5.73 17.39 20.37
N SER A 240 6.16 18.66 20.36
CA SER A 240 5.31 19.82 20.15
C SER A 240 6.09 20.99 19.55
N LEU A 241 5.51 21.62 18.52
CA LEU A 241 6.10 22.80 17.86
C LEU A 241 6.22 24.02 18.77
N ILE A 242 5.55 24.07 19.90
CA ILE A 242 5.68 25.17 20.89
C ILE A 242 6.91 25.01 21.78
N HIS A 243 7.65 23.92 21.69
CA HIS A 243 8.87 23.65 22.44
C HIS A 243 10.15 23.81 21.60
N ILE A 244 10.01 24.28 20.36
CA ILE A 244 11.11 24.55 19.44
C ILE A 244 11.41 26.04 19.45
#